data_f90e733b291fcc3aef1fd25bcedb9cd1
#
_entry.id   f90e733b291fcc3aef1fd25bcedb9cd1
#
_cell.length_a   1.000
_cell.length_b   1.000
_cell.length_c   1.000
_cell.angle_alpha   90.00
_cell.angle_beta   90.00
_cell.angle_gamma   90.00
#
_symmetry.space_group_name_H-M   'P 1'
#
loop_
_entity.id
_entity.type
_entity.pdbx_description
1 polymer ?
#
loop_
_entity_poly.entity_id
_entity_poly.type
_entity_poly.pdbx_seq_one_letter_code
_entity_poly.pdbx_strand_id
1 'polypeptide(L)'
;MKSSQNKLIIKRNNMKNNIYIIALVLAATAFTGCSHDYNYDGEYDIAGYFHGSDPRNNLVSFASTTQKYDNDFAAGISTGQDSHTFTFTANISRSLKNATTVQVAFAADAPLLTTTYKDYKVATADQVTLPNKGIFEISKELAQLNIPITVNGLKKMDSPTVVPVRITPTNDELKSPTGTHQDYAYILINPKEQWIVALEGDGASVKMASSGNTYSSTNTLYVDFTIEKAIDQDCKVGLERDNSIFKSDGNKELAPEGITVTTKENAKGQQEIQATIELQHAEKFTKAGEYVLPMRAIFYDKEGKKHYISGGEILIPINVVDIAFAHSSTSPSGTEIPSEDFTLSLSNPLQYGSIDNLTDGITNQYGYMPEGTTTLSIDLKHATTVKGLKIGMYILTGFEYYTKSVKIFGSTDGKKWLPLSEEINFQEQTWNNINATKNVKVRYLKLEFNVQDYLGSLSEIKIFK
;
A
#
# COMPACT_ATOMS: atom_id res chain seq x y z
N MET A 1 2.65 -9.52 28.64
CA MET A 1 3.84 -8.92 28.01
C MET A 1 4.84 -9.88 27.34
N LYS A 2 4.57 -11.19 27.21
CA LYS A 2 5.45 -12.17 26.52
C LYS A 2 4.92 -12.68 25.17
N SER A 3 3.69 -12.32 24.76
CA SER A 3 3.06 -12.83 23.54
C SER A 3 3.33 -11.99 22.28
N SER A 4 3.65 -10.69 22.41
CA SER A 4 3.82 -9.82 21.25
C SER A 4 5.21 -9.95 20.56
N GLN A 5 6.23 -10.39 21.29
CA GLN A 5 7.56 -10.55 20.70
C GLN A 5 7.71 -11.77 19.78
N ASN A 6 6.93 -12.84 20.02
CA ASN A 6 7.01 -14.04 19.18
C ASN A 6 6.34 -13.87 17.81
N LYS A 7 5.31 -13.01 17.67
CA LYS A 7 4.67 -12.73 16.37
C LYS A 7 5.58 -11.91 15.44
N LEU A 8 6.42 -11.04 15.98
CA LEU A 8 7.35 -10.22 15.19
C LEU A 8 8.52 -11.03 14.63
N ILE A 9 8.99 -12.05 15.37
CA ILE A 9 10.10 -12.93 14.96
C ILE A 9 9.67 -13.86 13.82
N ILE A 10 8.44 -14.38 13.85
CA ILE A 10 7.91 -15.26 12.79
C ILE A 10 7.70 -14.50 11.47
N LYS A 11 7.22 -13.25 11.52
CA LYS A 11 7.08 -12.41 10.31
C LYS A 11 8.43 -12.05 9.67
N ARG A 12 9.47 -11.81 10.49
CA ARG A 12 10.82 -11.51 9.99
C ARG A 12 11.50 -12.71 9.33
N ASN A 13 11.29 -13.92 9.84
CA ASN A 13 11.88 -15.12 9.25
C ASN A 13 11.22 -15.51 7.92
N ASN A 14 9.89 -15.33 7.77
CA ASN A 14 9.21 -15.61 6.50
C ASN A 14 9.60 -14.62 5.39
N MET A 15 9.86 -13.36 5.72
CA MET A 15 10.32 -12.36 4.74
C MET A 15 11.76 -12.63 4.25
N LYS A 16 12.65 -13.09 5.15
CA LYS A 16 14.03 -13.44 4.76
C LYS A 16 14.06 -14.67 3.84
N ASN A 17 13.26 -15.69 4.12
CA ASN A 17 13.22 -16.90 3.30
C ASN A 17 12.67 -16.62 1.89
N ASN A 18 11.69 -15.73 1.74
CA ASN A 18 11.17 -15.34 0.42
C ASN A 18 12.18 -14.53 -0.40
N ILE A 19 13.02 -13.71 0.23
CA ILE A 19 14.09 -12.97 -0.46
C ILE A 19 15.18 -13.93 -0.96
N TYR A 20 15.54 -14.95 -0.20
CA TYR A 20 16.50 -15.96 -0.65
C TYR A 20 15.99 -16.84 -1.78
N ILE A 21 14.71 -17.18 -1.80
CA ILE A 21 14.09 -17.94 -2.89
C ILE A 21 14.04 -17.12 -4.18
N ILE A 22 13.71 -15.82 -4.11
CA ILE A 22 13.72 -14.93 -5.27
C ILE A 22 15.15 -14.70 -5.78
N ALA A 23 16.14 -14.55 -4.89
CA ALA A 23 17.54 -14.44 -5.29
C ALA A 23 18.08 -15.73 -5.92
N LEU A 24 17.66 -16.91 -5.47
CA LEU A 24 18.07 -18.19 -6.03
C LEU A 24 17.44 -18.45 -7.40
N VAL A 25 16.17 -18.04 -7.62
CA VAL A 25 15.49 -18.13 -8.92
C VAL A 25 16.12 -17.18 -9.94
N LEU A 26 16.49 -15.96 -9.54
CA LEU A 26 17.20 -15.00 -10.40
C LEU A 26 18.62 -15.48 -10.75
N ALA A 27 19.31 -16.14 -9.83
CA ALA A 27 20.62 -16.74 -10.10
C ALA A 27 20.51 -17.96 -11.04
N ALA A 28 19.46 -18.79 -10.91
CA ALA A 28 19.25 -19.93 -11.77
C ALA A 28 18.89 -19.55 -13.21
N THR A 29 18.16 -18.43 -13.41
CA THR A 29 17.84 -17.93 -14.75
C THR A 29 19.03 -17.27 -15.46
N ALA A 30 20.06 -16.82 -14.70
CA ALA A 30 21.28 -16.28 -15.29
C ALA A 30 22.22 -17.37 -15.84
N PHE A 31 22.04 -18.63 -15.48
CA PHE A 31 22.88 -19.74 -15.92
C PHE A 31 22.23 -20.66 -16.98
N THR A 32 20.98 -20.42 -17.37
CA THR A 32 20.32 -21.20 -18.45
C THR A 32 20.48 -20.59 -19.84
N GLY A 33 21.33 -19.58 -19.99
CA GLY A 33 21.69 -19.00 -21.27
C GLY A 33 22.96 -19.66 -21.81
N CYS A 34 22.79 -20.47 -22.85
CA CYS A 34 23.84 -21.00 -23.72
C CYS A 34 24.58 -22.27 -23.25
N SER A 35 23.89 -23.40 -23.25
CA SER A 35 24.53 -24.61 -23.72
C SER A 35 24.10 -24.85 -25.18
N HIS A 36 24.71 -24.13 -26.09
CA HIS A 36 24.81 -24.62 -27.46
C HIS A 36 26.11 -25.36 -27.59
N ASP A 37 26.03 -26.69 -27.79
CA ASP A 37 27.14 -27.48 -28.30
C ASP A 37 27.50 -26.92 -29.70
N TYR A 38 28.47 -26.04 -29.71
CA TYR A 38 29.07 -25.62 -30.96
C TYR A 38 30.06 -26.66 -31.40
N ASN A 39 29.72 -27.46 -32.40
CA ASN A 39 30.71 -28.19 -33.18
C ASN A 39 31.59 -27.16 -33.84
N TYR A 40 32.81 -26.97 -33.34
CA TYR A 40 33.80 -26.08 -33.87
C TYR A 40 34.50 -26.78 -35.05
N ASP A 41 34.08 -26.50 -36.26
CA ASP A 41 34.71 -26.96 -37.51
C ASP A 41 35.66 -25.98 -38.13
N GLY A 42 36.08 -24.96 -37.37
CA GLY A 42 37.13 -24.02 -37.75
C GLY A 42 36.74 -22.84 -38.66
N GLU A 43 35.48 -22.76 -39.08
CA GLU A 43 34.98 -21.66 -39.93
C GLU A 43 33.85 -20.88 -39.29
N TYR A 44 33.95 -20.55 -37.98
CA TYR A 44 32.95 -19.71 -37.36
C TYR A 44 33.13 -18.25 -37.75
N ASP A 45 32.14 -17.73 -38.44
CA ASP A 45 32.00 -16.29 -38.64
C ASP A 45 31.54 -15.63 -37.32
N ILE A 46 32.53 -15.25 -36.50
CA ILE A 46 32.30 -14.51 -35.26
C ILE A 46 31.61 -13.15 -35.53
N ALA A 47 31.64 -12.66 -36.79
CA ALA A 47 30.94 -11.44 -37.20
C ALA A 47 29.41 -11.56 -36.99
N GLY A 48 28.83 -12.74 -37.19
CA GLY A 48 27.43 -13.02 -36.89
C GLY A 48 27.10 -12.90 -35.39
N TYR A 49 28.05 -13.19 -34.53
CA TYR A 49 27.90 -13.07 -33.08
C TYR A 49 27.92 -11.61 -32.59
N PHE A 50 28.63 -10.72 -33.34
CA PHE A 50 28.72 -9.30 -33.03
C PHE A 50 27.85 -8.44 -33.95
N HIS A 51 26.74 -8.98 -34.46
CA HIS A 51 25.79 -8.24 -35.30
C HIS A 51 26.46 -7.50 -36.52
N GLY A 52 27.30 -8.20 -37.20
CA GLY A 52 27.94 -7.66 -38.41
C GLY A 52 29.26 -6.89 -38.19
N SER A 53 29.78 -6.88 -36.96
CA SER A 53 31.13 -6.36 -36.71
C SER A 53 32.18 -7.31 -37.29
N ASP A 54 33.24 -6.77 -37.94
CA ASP A 54 34.33 -7.60 -38.37
C ASP A 54 35.03 -8.29 -37.19
N PRO A 55 35.10 -9.63 -37.15
CA PRO A 55 35.67 -10.37 -36.02
C PRO A 55 37.15 -10.09 -35.78
N ARG A 56 37.82 -9.47 -36.75
CA ARG A 56 39.22 -9.02 -36.65
C ARG A 56 39.36 -7.71 -35.90
N ASN A 57 38.29 -6.96 -35.71
CA ASN A 57 38.34 -5.70 -35.00
C ASN A 57 38.36 -5.92 -33.48
N ASN A 58 39.18 -5.15 -32.80
CA ASN A 58 39.08 -5.01 -31.35
C ASN A 58 37.91 -4.10 -31.03
N LEU A 59 37.03 -4.57 -30.14
CA LEU A 59 35.85 -3.83 -29.74
C LEU A 59 36.03 -3.27 -28.33
N VAL A 60 35.47 -2.07 -28.11
CA VAL A 60 35.28 -1.51 -26.78
C VAL A 60 33.80 -1.34 -26.50
N SER A 61 33.34 -1.87 -25.39
CA SER A 61 31.92 -1.80 -25.00
C SER A 61 31.77 -1.73 -23.48
N PHE A 62 30.69 -1.12 -23.02
CA PHE A 62 30.35 -1.18 -21.60
C PHE A 62 29.97 -2.60 -21.19
N ALA A 63 30.49 -3.09 -20.04
CA ALA A 63 30.16 -4.38 -19.46
C ALA A 63 28.72 -4.40 -18.92
N SER A 64 28.28 -3.26 -18.40
CA SER A 64 26.90 -2.99 -18.02
C SER A 64 26.48 -1.66 -18.59
N THR A 65 25.32 -1.60 -19.22
CA THR A 65 24.82 -0.39 -19.87
C THR A 65 23.91 0.46 -19.01
N THR A 66 23.60 0.02 -17.78
CA THR A 66 22.67 0.76 -16.91
C THR A 66 23.09 0.70 -15.46
N GLN A 67 23.08 1.85 -14.79
CA GLN A 67 23.14 1.97 -13.32
C GLN A 67 21.98 2.82 -12.84
N LYS A 68 21.48 2.51 -11.64
CA LYS A 68 20.37 3.21 -10.98
C LYS A 68 20.85 3.89 -9.72
N TYR A 69 20.27 5.04 -9.42
CA TYR A 69 20.54 5.79 -8.22
C TYR A 69 19.21 6.36 -7.68
N ASP A 70 18.92 6.07 -6.44
CA ASP A 70 17.81 6.68 -5.73
C ASP A 70 18.29 8.01 -5.14
N ASN A 71 17.65 9.08 -5.55
CA ASN A 71 17.96 10.44 -5.11
C ASN A 71 16.99 10.86 -4.03
N ASP A 72 17.47 11.03 -2.82
CA ASP A 72 16.66 11.21 -1.62
C ASP A 72 16.04 12.62 -1.55
N PHE A 73 14.72 12.65 -1.38
CA PHE A 73 13.92 13.86 -1.20
C PHE A 73 13.02 13.73 0.03
N ALA A 74 12.80 14.83 0.69
CA ALA A 74 11.77 14.96 1.72
C ALA A 74 10.79 16.06 1.29
N ALA A 75 9.61 15.67 0.86
CA ALA A 75 8.57 16.56 0.34
C ALA A 75 9.08 17.51 -0.78
N GLY A 76 9.83 16.96 -1.72
CA GLY A 76 10.40 17.72 -2.84
C GLY A 76 11.66 18.52 -2.51
N ILE A 77 12.15 18.46 -1.25
CA ILE A 77 13.41 19.06 -0.85
C ILE A 77 14.49 17.97 -0.82
N SER A 78 15.57 18.13 -1.60
CA SER A 78 16.65 17.18 -1.60
C SER A 78 17.34 17.08 -0.24
N THR A 79 17.44 15.87 0.28
CA THR A 79 18.18 15.54 1.51
C THR A 79 19.53 14.87 1.20
N GLY A 80 19.75 14.50 -0.07
CA GLY A 80 20.95 13.85 -0.57
C GLY A 80 22.11 14.81 -0.89
N GLN A 81 23.17 14.23 -1.47
CA GLN A 81 24.32 14.96 -1.97
C GLN A 81 24.00 15.63 -3.31
N ASP A 82 24.72 16.72 -3.64
CA ASP A 82 24.53 17.40 -4.93
C ASP A 82 25.25 16.71 -6.10
N SER A 83 26.15 15.79 -5.81
CA SER A 83 26.85 15.02 -6.82
C SER A 83 27.11 13.59 -6.37
N HIS A 84 27.18 12.66 -7.35
CA HIS A 84 27.55 11.28 -7.13
C HIS A 84 28.40 10.75 -8.29
N THR A 85 29.39 9.91 -7.97
CA THR A 85 30.26 9.31 -8.98
C THR A 85 29.88 7.85 -9.22
N PHE A 86 29.55 7.56 -10.44
CA PHE A 86 29.26 6.22 -10.95
C PHE A 86 30.51 5.67 -11.64
N THR A 87 30.79 4.38 -11.47
CA THR A 87 31.91 3.75 -12.17
C THR A 87 31.38 2.68 -13.12
N PHE A 88 31.56 2.89 -14.40
CA PHE A 88 31.29 1.88 -15.41
C PHE A 88 32.57 1.14 -15.79
N THR A 89 32.45 -0.14 -16.08
CA THR A 89 33.54 -0.92 -16.65
C THR A 89 33.33 -1.06 -18.17
N ALA A 90 34.30 -0.69 -18.93
CA ALA A 90 34.34 -1.03 -20.36
C ALA A 90 35.25 -2.23 -20.60
N ASN A 91 34.77 -3.18 -21.38
CA ASN A 91 35.54 -4.34 -21.85
C ASN A 91 36.24 -4.07 -23.17
N ILE A 92 37.45 -4.57 -23.30
CA ILE A 92 38.23 -4.60 -24.56
C ILE A 92 38.29 -6.05 -25.00
N SER A 93 37.78 -6.34 -26.19
CA SER A 93 37.58 -7.72 -26.65
C SER A 93 38.84 -8.53 -26.86
N ARG A 94 39.97 -7.86 -27.15
CA ARG A 94 41.27 -8.51 -27.41
C ARG A 94 42.43 -7.60 -27.00
N SER A 95 43.63 -8.17 -26.84
CA SER A 95 44.87 -7.42 -26.65
C SER A 95 45.17 -6.54 -27.88
N LEU A 96 45.55 -5.30 -27.62
CA LEU A 96 45.85 -4.32 -28.64
C LEU A 96 47.24 -4.48 -29.19
N LYS A 97 47.47 -4.06 -30.44
CA LYS A 97 48.81 -3.98 -31.00
C LYS A 97 49.60 -2.79 -30.44
N ASN A 98 48.89 -1.67 -30.27
CA ASN A 98 49.43 -0.43 -29.72
C ASN A 98 48.53 0.08 -28.61
N ALA A 99 49.11 0.85 -27.69
CA ALA A 99 48.30 1.63 -26.76
C ALA A 99 47.42 2.63 -27.51
N THR A 100 46.23 2.87 -27.03
CA THR A 100 45.25 3.75 -27.66
C THR A 100 44.46 4.54 -26.63
N THR A 101 43.51 5.34 -27.10
CA THR A 101 42.57 6.07 -26.22
C THR A 101 41.15 5.89 -26.67
N VAL A 102 40.25 6.11 -25.73
CA VAL A 102 38.80 6.24 -25.99
C VAL A 102 38.33 7.58 -25.47
N GLN A 103 37.32 8.13 -26.12
CA GLN A 103 36.60 9.30 -25.67
C GLN A 103 35.27 8.83 -25.04
N VAL A 104 35.00 9.22 -23.82
CA VAL A 104 33.67 9.11 -23.21
C VAL A 104 33.06 10.50 -23.18
N ALA A 105 31.80 10.61 -23.58
CA ALA A 105 31.11 11.90 -23.64
C ALA A 105 29.62 11.73 -23.33
N PHE A 106 28.98 12.80 -22.89
CA PHE A 106 27.53 12.87 -22.81
C PHE A 106 26.92 12.70 -24.21
N ALA A 107 25.84 11.93 -24.32
CA ALA A 107 25.23 11.51 -25.58
C ALA A 107 23.73 11.84 -25.63
N ALA A 108 23.39 13.09 -25.99
CA ALA A 108 21.99 13.54 -26.05
C ALA A 108 21.16 12.82 -27.13
N ASP A 109 21.80 12.14 -28.08
CA ASP A 109 21.19 11.39 -29.18
C ASP A 109 21.16 9.87 -28.94
N ALA A 110 21.38 9.43 -27.68
CA ALA A 110 21.44 8.01 -27.34
C ALA A 110 20.13 7.27 -27.70
N PRO A 111 20.21 6.07 -28.32
CA PRO A 111 19.07 5.42 -28.98
C PRO A 111 17.91 5.08 -28.06
N LEU A 112 18.18 4.71 -26.80
CA LEU A 112 17.12 4.29 -25.87
C LEU A 112 16.34 5.46 -25.24
N LEU A 113 16.73 6.70 -25.47
CA LEU A 113 16.03 7.88 -24.93
C LEU A 113 14.62 8.03 -25.51
N THR A 114 14.40 7.65 -26.77
CA THR A 114 13.09 7.75 -27.43
C THR A 114 12.22 6.51 -27.27
N THR A 115 12.73 5.45 -26.71
CA THR A 115 12.06 4.15 -26.55
C THR A 115 11.96 3.74 -25.09
N THR A 116 13.01 3.17 -24.52
CA THR A 116 13.04 2.61 -23.16
C THR A 116 12.96 3.69 -22.09
N TYR A 117 13.60 4.84 -22.29
CA TYR A 117 13.67 5.93 -21.30
C TYR A 117 12.89 7.17 -21.70
N LYS A 118 11.87 7.03 -22.55
CA LYS A 118 11.05 8.14 -23.07
C LYS A 118 10.36 8.97 -21.98
N ASP A 119 10.09 8.37 -20.82
CA ASP A 119 9.42 9.01 -19.69
C ASP A 119 10.41 9.65 -18.69
N TYR A 120 11.72 9.54 -18.96
CA TYR A 120 12.76 10.18 -18.18
C TYR A 120 13.14 11.53 -18.80
N LYS A 121 13.36 12.51 -17.94
CA LYS A 121 14.00 13.77 -18.35
C LYS A 121 15.46 13.50 -18.69
N VAL A 122 15.92 13.97 -19.83
CA VAL A 122 17.33 13.85 -20.19
C VAL A 122 18.13 14.92 -19.47
N ALA A 123 19.22 14.53 -18.81
CA ALA A 123 20.17 15.45 -18.19
C ALA A 123 20.83 16.35 -19.23
N THR A 124 21.57 17.35 -18.79
CA THR A 124 22.34 18.24 -19.65
C THR A 124 23.83 17.95 -19.54
N ALA A 125 24.59 18.28 -20.55
CA ALA A 125 26.04 17.96 -20.62
C ALA A 125 26.84 18.59 -19.48
N ASP A 126 26.45 19.76 -18.98
CA ASP A 126 27.06 20.46 -17.83
C ASP A 126 26.85 19.75 -16.50
N GLN A 127 25.86 18.85 -16.42
CA GLN A 127 25.63 17.99 -15.26
C GLN A 127 26.57 16.78 -15.20
N VAL A 128 27.39 16.54 -16.24
CA VAL A 128 28.29 15.40 -16.33
C VAL A 128 29.75 15.86 -16.27
N THR A 129 30.48 15.32 -15.29
CA THR A 129 31.92 15.55 -15.18
C THR A 129 32.69 14.24 -15.40
N LEU A 130 33.66 14.29 -16.29
CA LEU A 130 34.55 13.18 -16.64
C LEU A 130 36.00 13.58 -16.38
N PRO A 131 36.83 12.73 -15.79
CA PRO A 131 38.27 12.99 -15.66
C PRO A 131 38.91 13.15 -17.06
N ASN A 132 39.99 13.90 -17.15
CA ASN A 132 40.74 14.15 -18.36
C ASN A 132 39.86 14.55 -19.57
N LYS A 133 38.79 15.30 -19.33
CA LYS A 133 37.79 15.68 -20.35
C LYS A 133 37.18 14.46 -21.07
N GLY A 134 37.12 13.31 -20.40
CA GLY A 134 36.57 12.07 -20.94
C GLY A 134 37.55 11.24 -21.80
N ILE A 135 38.84 11.59 -21.88
CA ILE A 135 39.84 10.81 -22.58
C ILE A 135 40.48 9.79 -21.61
N PHE A 136 40.41 8.52 -21.97
CA PHE A 136 40.95 7.42 -21.18
C PHE A 136 41.97 6.64 -22.01
N GLU A 137 43.16 6.42 -21.45
CA GLU A 137 44.22 5.65 -22.05
C GLU A 137 43.99 4.15 -21.84
N ILE A 138 44.27 3.38 -22.87
CA ILE A 138 44.19 1.92 -22.90
C ILE A 138 45.57 1.37 -23.28
N SER A 139 46.22 0.69 -22.32
CA SER A 139 47.46 -0.03 -22.58
C SER A 139 47.22 -1.30 -23.40
N LYS A 140 48.25 -1.86 -24.01
CA LYS A 140 48.15 -3.05 -24.85
C LYS A 140 47.52 -4.25 -24.22
N GLU A 141 47.72 -4.43 -22.90
CA GLU A 141 47.27 -5.61 -22.16
C GLU A 141 46.01 -5.37 -21.32
N LEU A 142 45.45 -4.17 -21.43
CA LEU A 142 44.28 -3.81 -20.61
C LEU A 142 43.01 -4.48 -21.19
N ALA A 143 42.45 -5.40 -20.44
CA ALA A 143 41.20 -6.07 -20.81
C ALA A 143 39.95 -5.32 -20.35
N GLN A 144 40.07 -4.50 -19.32
CA GLN A 144 38.98 -3.73 -18.73
C GLN A 144 39.42 -2.33 -18.33
N LEU A 145 38.56 -1.35 -18.55
CA LEU A 145 38.79 0.04 -18.20
C LEU A 145 37.67 0.51 -17.24
N ASN A 146 38.04 1.06 -16.13
CA ASN A 146 37.07 1.69 -15.20
C ASN A 146 36.91 3.18 -15.59
N ILE A 147 35.67 3.57 -15.79
CA ILE A 147 35.29 4.91 -16.25
C ILE A 147 34.43 5.56 -15.15
N PRO A 148 35.01 6.42 -14.31
CA PRO A 148 34.25 7.19 -13.35
C PRO A 148 33.52 8.35 -14.06
N ILE A 149 32.22 8.48 -13.76
CA ILE A 149 31.32 9.50 -14.31
C ILE A 149 30.66 10.19 -13.12
N THR A 150 30.94 11.46 -12.92
CA THR A 150 30.30 12.24 -11.85
C THR A 150 29.09 12.98 -12.41
N VAL A 151 27.94 12.74 -11.81
CA VAL A 151 26.70 13.46 -12.09
C VAL A 151 26.53 14.54 -11.02
N ASN A 152 26.33 15.79 -11.46
CA ASN A 152 26.18 16.96 -10.61
C ASN A 152 24.74 17.51 -10.67
N GLY A 153 24.38 18.33 -9.68
CA GLY A 153 23.07 18.96 -9.62
C GLY A 153 21.94 18.01 -9.21
N LEU A 154 22.28 16.91 -8.53
CA LEU A 154 21.30 15.92 -8.06
C LEU A 154 20.19 16.57 -7.20
N LYS A 155 20.52 17.59 -6.43
CA LYS A 155 19.53 18.34 -5.62
C LYS A 155 18.38 18.97 -6.41
N LYS A 156 18.56 19.09 -7.74
CA LYS A 156 17.57 19.68 -8.66
C LYS A 156 16.87 18.61 -9.52
N MET A 157 17.25 17.34 -9.38
CA MET A 157 16.67 16.22 -10.13
C MET A 157 15.50 15.61 -9.33
N ASP A 158 14.39 16.34 -9.26
CA ASP A 158 13.14 16.00 -8.56
C ASP A 158 12.18 15.12 -9.39
N SER A 159 12.58 14.76 -10.58
CA SER A 159 11.84 13.88 -11.50
C SER A 159 12.78 12.81 -12.05
N PRO A 160 12.26 11.65 -12.50
CA PRO A 160 13.06 10.62 -13.13
C PRO A 160 13.94 11.20 -14.24
N THR A 161 15.25 11.09 -14.06
CA THR A 161 16.24 11.70 -14.97
C THR A 161 17.21 10.64 -15.48
N VAL A 162 17.50 10.66 -16.76
CA VAL A 162 18.49 9.78 -17.42
C VAL A 162 19.71 10.57 -17.87
N VAL A 163 20.88 10.04 -17.55
CA VAL A 163 22.17 10.60 -17.99
C VAL A 163 22.80 9.62 -18.96
N PRO A 164 22.71 9.85 -20.28
CA PRO A 164 23.30 9.00 -21.29
C PRO A 164 24.76 9.39 -21.53
N VAL A 165 25.63 8.39 -21.67
CA VAL A 165 27.03 8.58 -22.07
C VAL A 165 27.38 7.59 -23.16
N ARG A 166 28.36 7.96 -24.01
CA ARG A 166 28.88 7.11 -25.09
C ARG A 166 30.37 6.98 -24.98
N ILE A 167 30.88 5.77 -25.22
CA ILE A 167 32.32 5.50 -25.44
C ILE A 167 32.59 5.39 -26.91
N THR A 168 33.59 6.13 -27.38
CA THR A 168 33.99 6.19 -28.80
C THR A 168 35.48 5.96 -28.88
N PRO A 169 35.96 5.01 -29.74
CA PRO A 169 37.37 4.88 -30.07
C PRO A 169 37.92 6.15 -30.72
N THR A 170 39.16 6.50 -30.43
CA THR A 170 39.81 7.69 -31.03
C THR A 170 40.63 7.37 -32.29
N ASN A 171 40.90 6.08 -32.53
CA ASN A 171 41.61 5.59 -33.72
C ASN A 171 41.14 4.18 -34.10
N ASP A 172 41.75 3.62 -35.16
CA ASP A 172 41.36 2.32 -35.73
C ASP A 172 41.82 1.08 -34.96
N GLU A 173 42.58 1.22 -33.86
CA GLU A 173 42.95 0.10 -32.99
C GLU A 173 41.75 -0.51 -32.30
N LEU A 174 40.69 0.28 -32.09
CA LEU A 174 39.43 -0.13 -31.53
C LEU A 174 38.27 0.26 -32.42
N LYS A 175 37.16 -0.47 -32.30
CA LYS A 175 35.90 -0.13 -32.98
C LYS A 175 34.76 -0.16 -31.92
N SER A 176 33.73 0.61 -32.17
CA SER A 176 32.47 0.49 -31.43
C SER A 176 31.69 -0.73 -31.92
N PRO A 177 30.99 -1.46 -31.05
CA PRO A 177 30.06 -2.53 -31.44
C PRO A 177 28.92 -1.96 -32.29
N THR A 178 28.52 -2.66 -33.34
CA THR A 178 27.42 -2.26 -34.20
C THR A 178 26.13 -3.01 -33.81
N GLY A 179 25.00 -2.31 -33.76
CA GLY A 179 23.67 -2.92 -33.57
C GLY A 179 23.27 -3.33 -32.13
N THR A 180 24.23 -3.32 -31.21
CA THR A 180 23.94 -3.73 -29.80
C THR A 180 23.77 -2.58 -28.82
N HIS A 181 24.11 -1.35 -29.23
CA HIS A 181 24.15 -0.15 -28.39
C HIS A 181 24.99 -0.28 -27.10
N GLN A 182 25.94 -1.22 -27.07
CA GLN A 182 26.83 -1.43 -25.92
C GLN A 182 27.94 -0.37 -25.82
N ASP A 183 28.05 0.52 -26.79
CA ASP A 183 28.83 1.74 -26.74
C ASP A 183 28.16 2.89 -25.98
N TYR A 184 26.91 2.68 -25.55
CA TYR A 184 26.17 3.61 -24.69
C TYR A 184 25.99 3.06 -23.29
N ALA A 185 25.99 3.94 -22.28
CA ALA A 185 25.58 3.65 -20.93
C ALA A 185 24.61 4.72 -20.41
N TYR A 186 23.74 4.32 -19.49
CA TYR A 186 22.66 5.14 -18.97
C TYR A 186 22.69 5.13 -17.44
N ILE A 187 22.74 6.29 -16.82
CA ILE A 187 22.55 6.46 -15.39
C ILE A 187 21.12 6.93 -15.16
N LEU A 188 20.35 6.16 -14.41
CA LEU A 188 18.95 6.45 -14.09
C LEU A 188 18.89 7.02 -12.67
N ILE A 189 18.53 8.29 -12.56
CA ILE A 189 18.33 8.99 -11.30
C ILE A 189 16.85 9.00 -11.02
N ASN A 190 16.42 8.36 -9.93
CA ASN A 190 15.01 8.31 -9.50
C ASN A 190 14.85 9.11 -8.21
N PRO A 191 13.95 10.10 -8.17
CA PRO A 191 13.62 10.75 -6.91
C PRO A 191 12.94 9.73 -5.99
N LYS A 192 13.40 9.67 -4.75
CA LYS A 192 12.86 8.79 -3.72
C LYS A 192 12.38 9.65 -2.55
N GLU A 193 11.08 9.64 -2.30
CA GLU A 193 10.52 10.28 -1.12
C GLU A 193 10.95 9.53 0.15
N GLN A 194 11.47 10.25 1.12
CA GLN A 194 11.95 9.71 2.38
C GLN A 194 10.86 9.68 3.46
N TRP A 195 9.83 10.51 3.33
CA TRP A 195 8.70 10.45 4.24
C TRP A 195 7.83 9.25 3.96
N ILE A 196 7.50 8.51 5.01
CA ILE A 196 6.44 7.51 5.04
C ILE A 196 5.35 8.03 5.94
N VAL A 197 4.10 8.03 5.46
CA VAL A 197 2.95 8.53 6.21
C VAL A 197 1.92 7.41 6.30
N ALA A 198 1.46 7.11 7.50
CA ALA A 198 0.51 6.05 7.74
C ALA A 198 -0.57 6.46 8.74
N LEU A 199 -1.82 6.09 8.48
CA LEU A 199 -2.91 6.18 9.45
C LEU A 199 -2.79 5.01 10.42
N GLU A 200 -2.79 5.28 11.71
CA GLU A 200 -2.87 4.25 12.74
C GLU A 200 -4.35 3.99 13.09
N GLY A 201 -4.75 2.71 13.00
CA GLY A 201 -6.09 2.24 13.32
C GLY A 201 -7.07 2.21 12.15
N ASP A 202 -8.32 1.88 12.44
CA ASP A 202 -9.36 1.56 11.46
C ASP A 202 -10.20 2.79 11.02
N GLY A 203 -9.83 4.00 11.43
CA GLY A 203 -10.57 5.22 11.13
C GLY A 203 -11.44 5.72 12.29
N ALA A 204 -12.29 6.72 12.01
CA ALA A 204 -13.14 7.37 12.99
C ALA A 204 -14.54 6.76 13.04
N SER A 205 -15.15 6.79 14.23
CA SER A 205 -16.56 6.46 14.43
C SER A 205 -17.31 7.69 14.94
N VAL A 206 -18.44 7.98 14.33
CA VAL A 206 -19.35 9.08 14.72
C VAL A 206 -20.70 8.48 15.07
N LYS A 207 -21.21 8.82 16.24
CA LYS A 207 -22.52 8.36 16.72
C LYS A 207 -23.57 9.44 16.51
N MET A 208 -24.65 9.08 15.86
CA MET A 208 -25.85 9.89 15.78
C MET A 208 -26.76 9.51 16.94
N ALA A 209 -27.06 10.45 17.83
CA ALA A 209 -27.98 10.20 18.93
C ALA A 209 -29.44 10.13 18.46
N SER A 210 -30.23 9.26 19.06
CA SER A 210 -31.64 9.03 18.74
C SER A 210 -32.59 10.20 19.03
N SER A 211 -32.13 11.23 19.74
CA SER A 211 -32.95 12.38 20.19
C SER A 211 -32.75 13.65 19.37
N GLY A 212 -32.19 13.54 18.18
CA GLY A 212 -31.93 14.69 17.28
C GLY A 212 -30.46 15.10 17.27
N ASN A 213 -29.96 15.42 16.16
CA ASN A 213 -28.71 16.02 15.66
C ASN A 213 -27.50 16.25 16.62
N THR A 214 -27.36 15.55 17.71
CA THR A 214 -26.16 15.58 18.53
C THR A 214 -25.24 14.44 18.16
N TYR A 215 -24.06 14.78 17.70
CA TYR A 215 -23.02 13.84 17.30
C TYR A 215 -21.91 13.84 18.36
N SER A 216 -21.47 12.66 18.73
CA SER A 216 -20.24 12.49 19.49
C SER A 216 -19.23 11.76 18.62
N SER A 217 -18.07 12.34 18.42
CA SER A 217 -16.90 11.65 17.90
C SER A 217 -16.15 11.03 19.07
N THR A 218 -15.80 9.77 18.98
CA THR A 218 -15.21 9.05 20.13
C THR A 218 -13.77 8.61 19.91
N ASN A 219 -13.21 8.81 18.73
CA ASN A 219 -11.89 8.27 18.44
C ASN A 219 -10.90 9.38 18.12
N THR A 220 -9.86 9.46 18.94
CA THR A 220 -8.61 10.09 18.59
C THR A 220 -7.93 9.20 17.58
N LEU A 221 -7.60 9.75 16.42
CA LEU A 221 -6.83 9.07 15.39
C LEU A 221 -5.39 9.55 15.44
N TYR A 222 -4.50 8.70 15.01
CA TYR A 222 -3.09 9.04 14.89
C TYR A 222 -2.63 8.84 13.46
N VAL A 223 -1.75 9.76 13.03
CA VAL A 223 -1.04 9.61 11.78
C VAL A 223 0.45 9.68 12.08
N ASP A 224 1.14 8.64 11.69
CA ASP A 224 2.57 8.52 11.86
C ASP A 224 3.28 9.05 10.63
N PHE A 225 4.22 9.95 10.87
CA PHE A 225 5.18 10.44 9.89
C PHE A 225 6.55 9.88 10.25
N THR A 226 7.14 9.11 9.36
CA THR A 226 8.45 8.51 9.57
C THR A 226 9.41 8.94 8.47
N ILE A 227 10.65 9.27 8.83
CA ILE A 227 11.71 9.59 7.87
C ILE A 227 13.00 8.86 8.25
N GLU A 228 13.70 8.32 7.25
CA GLU A 228 14.92 7.56 7.48
C GLU A 228 16.05 8.41 8.12
N LYS A 229 16.17 9.67 7.68
CA LYS A 229 17.16 10.61 8.18
C LYS A 229 16.49 11.88 8.65
N ALA A 230 16.62 12.17 9.95
CA ALA A 230 16.07 13.39 10.56
C ALA A 230 16.54 14.66 9.86
N ILE A 231 15.64 15.65 9.75
CA ILE A 231 15.91 16.95 9.14
C ILE A 231 16.40 17.90 10.21
N ASP A 232 17.59 18.45 10.04
CA ASP A 232 18.28 19.29 11.03
C ASP A 232 17.87 20.79 10.99
N GLN A 233 16.95 21.17 10.12
CA GLN A 233 16.43 22.55 10.04
C GLN A 233 15.03 22.64 10.60
N ASP A 234 14.59 23.84 10.96
CA ASP A 234 13.23 24.07 11.45
C ASP A 234 12.23 23.68 10.37
N CYS A 235 11.35 22.75 10.71
CA CYS A 235 10.36 22.21 9.80
C CYS A 235 9.18 21.61 10.58
N LYS A 236 8.04 21.48 9.90
CA LYS A 236 6.84 20.90 10.50
C LYS A 236 6.17 19.95 9.50
N VAL A 237 5.45 18.97 10.02
CA VAL A 237 4.56 18.12 9.23
C VAL A 237 3.11 18.37 9.61
N GLY A 238 2.19 18.05 8.73
CA GLY A 238 0.75 18.23 8.97
C GLY A 238 -0.10 17.56 7.92
N LEU A 239 -1.40 17.75 8.04
CA LEU A 239 -2.39 17.21 7.11
C LEU A 239 -3.29 18.33 6.60
N GLU A 240 -3.72 18.19 5.35
CA GLU A 240 -4.68 19.10 4.72
C GLU A 240 -5.71 18.26 3.97
N ARG A 241 -6.98 18.67 4.03
CA ARG A 241 -8.04 18.01 3.26
C ARG A 241 -7.82 18.22 1.76
N ASP A 242 -7.86 17.13 0.99
CA ASP A 242 -7.78 17.16 -0.46
C ASP A 242 -8.78 16.18 -1.08
N ASN A 243 -9.92 16.70 -1.49
CA ASN A 243 -10.98 15.89 -2.07
C ASN A 243 -10.61 15.29 -3.43
N SER A 244 -9.58 15.78 -4.11
CA SER A 244 -9.17 15.31 -5.44
C SER A 244 -8.58 13.88 -5.42
N ILE A 245 -8.09 13.43 -4.28
CA ILE A 245 -7.53 12.07 -4.13
C ILE A 245 -8.60 10.99 -3.92
N PHE A 246 -9.83 11.38 -3.62
CA PHE A 246 -10.92 10.43 -3.42
C PHE A 246 -11.55 10.03 -4.76
N LYS A 247 -11.58 8.71 -4.98
CA LYS A 247 -12.32 8.11 -6.11
C LYS A 247 -13.46 7.29 -5.54
N SER A 248 -14.70 7.69 -5.80
CA SER A 248 -15.87 6.96 -5.33
C SER A 248 -15.92 5.56 -5.96
N ASP A 249 -16.11 4.55 -5.11
CA ASP A 249 -16.37 3.16 -5.50
C ASP A 249 -17.87 2.82 -5.48
N GLY A 250 -18.73 3.83 -5.22
CA GLY A 250 -20.17 3.69 -5.08
C GLY A 250 -20.67 3.27 -3.71
N ASN A 251 -19.78 2.84 -2.79
CA ASN A 251 -20.13 2.38 -1.44
C ASN A 251 -19.88 3.45 -0.38
N LYS A 252 -18.81 4.23 -0.54
CA LYS A 252 -18.40 5.27 0.41
C LYS A 252 -18.72 6.66 -0.14
N GLU A 253 -19.16 7.53 0.74
CA GLU A 253 -19.45 8.93 0.43
C GLU A 253 -18.31 9.82 0.92
N LEU A 254 -18.07 10.94 0.25
CA LEU A 254 -17.14 11.95 0.72
C LEU A 254 -17.66 12.58 2.01
N ALA A 255 -16.81 12.75 3.02
CA ALA A 255 -17.17 13.44 4.24
C ALA A 255 -17.71 14.86 3.92
N PRO A 256 -18.75 15.36 4.63
CA PRO A 256 -19.32 16.68 4.40
C PRO A 256 -18.26 17.79 4.41
N GLU A 257 -18.51 18.86 3.65
CA GLU A 257 -17.62 20.03 3.68
C GLU A 257 -17.57 20.65 5.08
N GLY A 258 -16.39 21.10 5.45
CA GLY A 258 -16.09 21.68 6.76
C GLY A 258 -15.81 20.66 7.87
N ILE A 259 -15.87 19.35 7.56
CA ILE A 259 -15.19 18.36 8.38
C ILE A 259 -13.72 18.49 8.09
N THR A 260 -12.96 18.89 9.08
CA THR A 260 -11.52 19.13 8.95
C THR A 260 -10.76 18.38 10.02
N VAL A 261 -9.52 18.10 9.68
CA VAL A 261 -8.50 17.70 10.61
C VAL A 261 -7.32 18.61 10.33
N THR A 262 -6.88 19.32 11.31
CA THR A 262 -5.69 20.17 11.18
C THR A 262 -4.70 19.74 12.23
N THR A 263 -3.56 19.23 11.78
CA THR A 263 -2.44 18.97 12.68
C THR A 263 -1.19 19.60 12.09
N LYS A 264 -0.31 20.07 12.96
CA LYS A 264 0.95 20.70 12.58
C LYS A 264 1.98 20.43 13.67
N GLU A 265 2.79 19.41 13.44
CA GLU A 265 3.78 18.94 14.41
C GLU A 265 5.19 19.37 14.04
N ASN A 266 6.01 19.65 15.05
CA ASN A 266 7.42 19.97 14.84
C ASN A 266 8.17 18.70 14.39
N ALA A 267 8.93 18.80 13.29
CA ALA A 267 9.65 17.68 12.69
C ALA A 267 11.18 17.81 12.78
N LYS A 268 11.70 18.93 13.28
CA LYS A 268 13.15 19.13 13.39
C LYS A 268 13.80 18.10 14.30
N GLY A 269 14.78 17.39 13.78
CA GLY A 269 15.57 16.41 14.51
C GLY A 269 14.83 15.12 14.86
N GLN A 270 13.59 14.93 14.36
CA GLN A 270 12.78 13.77 14.65
C GLN A 270 12.75 12.84 13.44
N GLN A 271 12.77 11.52 13.69
CA GLN A 271 12.60 10.48 12.67
C GLN A 271 11.20 9.88 12.70
N GLU A 272 10.51 9.97 13.83
CA GLU A 272 9.16 9.47 14.03
C GLU A 272 8.33 10.57 14.70
N ILE A 273 7.20 10.91 14.11
CA ILE A 273 6.28 11.93 14.61
C ILE A 273 4.87 11.35 14.54
N GLN A 274 4.22 11.25 15.69
CA GLN A 274 2.83 10.86 15.75
C GLN A 274 1.97 12.11 15.88
N ALA A 275 1.20 12.39 14.85
CA ALA A 275 0.25 13.49 14.84
C ALA A 275 -1.13 13.02 15.32
N THR A 276 -1.64 13.66 16.35
CA THR A 276 -3.00 13.43 16.84
C THR A 276 -4.02 14.14 15.95
N ILE A 277 -5.05 13.40 15.57
CA ILE A 277 -6.16 13.92 14.76
C ILE A 277 -7.45 13.87 15.56
N GLU A 278 -8.09 15.01 15.69
CA GLU A 278 -9.45 15.11 16.20
C GLU A 278 -10.42 15.50 15.08
N LEU A 279 -11.47 14.70 14.91
CA LEU A 279 -12.49 14.99 13.93
C LEU A 279 -13.36 16.16 14.45
N GLN A 280 -13.27 17.29 13.75
CA GLN A 280 -14.04 18.49 14.08
C GLN A 280 -15.34 18.57 13.26
N HIS A 281 -16.37 19.18 13.82
CA HIS A 281 -17.65 19.42 13.17
C HIS A 281 -18.42 18.15 12.77
N ALA A 282 -18.36 17.11 13.63
CA ALA A 282 -19.09 15.87 13.41
C ALA A 282 -20.62 16.06 13.30
N GLU A 283 -21.14 17.19 13.79
CA GLU A 283 -22.55 17.60 13.65
C GLU A 283 -23.01 17.80 12.20
N LYS A 284 -22.07 17.89 11.26
CA LYS A 284 -22.36 18.01 9.80
C LYS A 284 -22.78 16.71 9.15
N PHE A 285 -22.54 15.57 9.78
CA PHE A 285 -23.09 14.31 9.29
C PHE A 285 -24.62 14.27 9.54
N THR A 286 -25.38 14.22 8.49
CA THR A 286 -26.86 14.22 8.55
C THR A 286 -27.47 12.83 8.31
N LYS A 287 -26.65 11.85 7.94
CA LYS A 287 -27.07 10.48 7.65
C LYS A 287 -26.02 9.49 8.16
N ALA A 288 -26.48 8.34 8.61
CA ALA A 288 -25.62 7.19 8.86
C ALA A 288 -25.04 6.67 7.53
N GLY A 289 -23.84 6.15 7.58
CA GLY A 289 -23.17 5.59 6.41
C GLY A 289 -21.66 5.53 6.58
N GLU A 290 -21.02 5.00 5.56
CA GLU A 290 -19.57 5.01 5.46
C GLU A 290 -19.11 6.22 4.66
N TYR A 291 -18.24 6.99 5.27
CA TYR A 291 -17.66 8.19 4.67
C TYR A 291 -16.16 8.07 4.60
N VAL A 292 -15.55 8.90 3.77
CA VAL A 292 -14.11 9.05 3.67
C VAL A 292 -13.75 10.52 3.80
N LEU A 293 -12.80 10.83 4.66
CA LEU A 293 -12.14 12.13 4.73
C LEU A 293 -10.76 12.01 4.07
N PRO A 294 -10.61 12.52 2.84
CA PRO A 294 -9.34 12.45 2.14
C PRO A 294 -8.42 13.55 2.63
N MET A 295 -7.22 13.17 3.04
CA MET A 295 -6.20 14.05 3.57
C MET A 295 -4.90 13.86 2.80
N ARG A 296 -4.16 14.95 2.62
CA ARG A 296 -2.82 14.95 2.06
C ARG A 296 -1.82 15.41 3.10
N ALA A 297 -0.75 14.65 3.24
CA ALA A 297 0.34 15.00 4.13
C ALA A 297 1.16 16.17 3.57
N ILE A 298 1.53 17.07 4.46
CA ILE A 298 2.22 18.32 4.16
C ILE A 298 3.49 18.41 4.98
N PHE A 299 4.52 18.91 4.35
CA PHE A 299 5.74 19.37 4.98
C PHE A 299 5.86 20.88 4.86
N TYR A 300 6.21 21.57 5.94
CA TYR A 300 6.53 22.98 5.97
C TYR A 300 8.02 23.15 6.17
N ASP A 301 8.69 23.79 5.23
CA ASP A 301 10.12 24.08 5.32
C ASP A 301 10.44 25.18 6.35
N LYS A 302 11.71 25.53 6.50
CA LYS A 302 12.18 26.55 7.45
C LYS A 302 11.64 27.95 7.16
N GLU A 303 11.28 28.25 5.92
CA GLU A 303 10.62 29.49 5.50
C GLU A 303 9.09 29.44 5.72
N GLY A 304 8.55 28.31 6.17
CA GLY A 304 7.12 28.05 6.32
C GLY A 304 6.39 27.78 5.02
N LYS A 305 7.10 27.56 3.92
CA LYS A 305 6.51 27.20 2.64
C LYS A 305 6.01 25.77 2.69
N LYS A 306 4.82 25.57 2.12
CA LYS A 306 4.13 24.29 2.08
C LYS A 306 4.61 23.44 0.89
N HIS A 307 4.91 22.18 1.18
CA HIS A 307 5.23 21.13 0.19
C HIS A 307 4.37 19.90 0.47
N TYR A 308 3.89 19.24 -0.58
CA TYR A 308 3.17 17.97 -0.43
C TYR A 308 4.17 16.82 -0.36
N ILE A 309 3.92 15.90 0.59
CA ILE A 309 4.69 14.66 0.70
C ILE A 309 4.16 13.70 -0.38
N SER A 310 5.04 13.22 -1.25
CA SER A 310 4.69 12.25 -2.28
C SER A 310 4.34 10.90 -1.64
N GLY A 311 3.22 10.30 -2.04
CA GLY A 311 2.71 9.08 -1.40
C GLY A 311 2.11 9.31 -0.01
N GLY A 312 1.93 10.58 0.41
CA GLY A 312 1.30 10.95 1.67
C GLY A 312 -0.22 11.17 1.57
N GLU A 313 -0.88 10.52 0.63
CA GLU A 313 -2.34 10.52 0.51
C GLU A 313 -2.94 9.54 1.52
N ILE A 314 -3.82 10.06 2.39
CA ILE A 314 -4.51 9.29 3.42
C ILE A 314 -6.00 9.39 3.21
N LEU A 315 -6.67 8.25 3.19
CA LEU A 315 -8.12 8.16 3.17
C LEU A 315 -8.57 7.73 4.58
N ILE A 316 -9.07 8.68 5.38
CA ILE A 316 -9.56 8.39 6.74
C ILE A 316 -10.99 7.85 6.63
N PRO A 317 -11.23 6.57 6.92
CA PRO A 317 -12.57 6.03 6.97
C PRO A 317 -13.33 6.62 8.16
N ILE A 318 -14.58 7.04 7.93
CA ILE A 318 -15.47 7.53 8.98
C ILE A 318 -16.76 6.74 8.93
N ASN A 319 -17.03 5.99 9.99
CA ASN A 319 -18.25 5.24 10.11
C ASN A 319 -19.25 6.04 10.94
N VAL A 320 -20.31 6.53 10.30
CA VAL A 320 -21.41 7.26 10.97
C VAL A 320 -22.52 6.29 11.29
N VAL A 321 -22.65 5.96 12.56
CA VAL A 321 -23.62 5.00 13.07
C VAL A 321 -24.84 5.71 13.58
N ASP A 322 -26.00 5.35 13.06
CA ASP A 322 -27.30 5.75 13.62
C ASP A 322 -27.71 4.70 14.65
N ILE A 323 -27.52 4.98 15.95
CA ILE A 323 -27.83 4.05 17.03
C ILE A 323 -29.33 3.83 17.08
N ALA A 324 -29.77 2.83 16.36
CA ALA A 324 -31.17 2.41 16.28
C ALA A 324 -31.43 1.13 17.07
N PHE A 325 -30.40 0.35 17.37
CA PHE A 325 -30.44 -0.86 18.16
C PHE A 325 -29.44 -0.82 19.31
N ALA A 326 -29.86 -1.27 20.47
CA ALA A 326 -29.00 -1.38 21.66
C ALA A 326 -29.38 -2.64 22.48
N HIS A 327 -28.38 -3.17 23.22
CA HIS A 327 -28.62 -4.23 24.18
C HIS A 327 -29.69 -3.80 25.23
N SER A 328 -30.55 -4.73 25.60
CA SER A 328 -31.62 -4.49 26.58
C SER A 328 -31.72 -5.67 27.54
N SER A 329 -32.04 -5.36 28.80
CA SER A 329 -32.41 -6.38 29.81
C SER A 329 -33.84 -6.93 29.61
N THR A 330 -34.67 -6.25 28.80
CA THR A 330 -36.05 -6.66 28.52
C THR A 330 -36.19 -7.19 27.10
N SER A 331 -37.12 -8.14 26.93
CA SER A 331 -37.45 -8.63 25.57
C SER A 331 -37.98 -7.49 24.69
N PRO A 332 -37.74 -7.55 23.39
CA PRO A 332 -38.31 -6.61 22.45
C PRO A 332 -39.84 -6.56 22.55
N SER A 333 -40.40 -5.38 22.37
CA SER A 333 -41.86 -5.19 22.27
C SER A 333 -42.33 -5.60 20.88
N GLY A 334 -43.63 -5.85 20.74
CA GLY A 334 -44.27 -6.16 19.46
C GLY A 334 -44.52 -7.65 19.25
N THR A 335 -44.77 -8.01 17.99
CA THR A 335 -45.10 -9.39 17.59
C THR A 335 -43.89 -10.04 16.94
N GLU A 336 -43.57 -11.25 17.33
CA GLU A 336 -42.54 -12.07 16.69
C GLU A 336 -42.92 -12.31 15.20
N ILE A 337 -41.98 -12.15 14.31
CA ILE A 337 -42.13 -12.46 12.87
C ILE A 337 -41.95 -13.99 12.76
N PRO A 338 -42.91 -14.71 12.18
CA PRO A 338 -42.75 -16.15 11.95
C PRO A 338 -41.55 -16.48 11.09
N SER A 339 -40.88 -17.60 11.33
CA SER A 339 -39.67 -17.99 10.58
C SER A 339 -39.91 -18.19 9.09
N GLU A 340 -41.09 -18.54 8.66
CA GLU A 340 -41.50 -18.65 7.27
C GLU A 340 -41.61 -17.29 6.55
N ASP A 341 -41.68 -16.17 7.29
CA ASP A 341 -41.80 -14.81 6.72
C ASP A 341 -40.45 -14.15 6.45
N PHE A 342 -39.33 -14.81 6.76
CA PHE A 342 -38.00 -14.32 6.42
C PHE A 342 -37.07 -15.46 5.95
N THR A 343 -35.95 -15.11 5.40
CA THR A 343 -34.90 -16.08 5.01
C THR A 343 -33.57 -15.68 5.59
N LEU A 344 -32.76 -16.69 5.95
CA LEU A 344 -31.41 -16.53 6.50
C LEU A 344 -30.35 -17.01 5.51
N SER A 345 -29.21 -16.36 5.52
CA SER A 345 -28.00 -16.85 4.85
C SER A 345 -26.74 -16.41 5.61
N LEU A 346 -25.72 -17.25 5.63
CA LEU A 346 -24.44 -17.01 6.30
C LEU A 346 -23.32 -16.77 5.30
N SER A 347 -22.40 -15.85 5.61
CA SER A 347 -21.20 -15.61 4.80
C SER A 347 -20.22 -16.78 4.87
N ASN A 348 -20.14 -17.44 6.01
CA ASN A 348 -19.29 -18.60 6.27
C ASN A 348 -20.15 -19.78 6.69
N PRO A 349 -19.87 -21.01 6.24
CA PRO A 349 -20.59 -22.19 6.74
C PRO A 349 -20.35 -22.37 8.25
N LEU A 350 -21.36 -22.86 8.95
CA LEU A 350 -21.19 -23.31 10.32
C LEU A 350 -20.20 -24.47 10.38
N GLN A 351 -19.34 -24.49 11.38
CA GLN A 351 -18.45 -25.64 11.61
C GLN A 351 -19.21 -26.84 12.20
N TYR A 352 -20.32 -26.58 12.86
CA TYR A 352 -21.24 -27.58 13.41
C TYR A 352 -22.67 -27.03 13.37
N GLY A 353 -23.65 -27.90 13.20
CA GLY A 353 -25.08 -27.54 13.14
C GLY A 353 -25.53 -27.11 11.74
N SER A 354 -26.76 -26.62 11.66
CA SER A 354 -27.40 -26.13 10.42
C SER A 354 -27.95 -24.73 10.64
N ILE A 355 -28.09 -23.95 9.57
CA ILE A 355 -28.74 -22.65 9.60
C ILE A 355 -30.23 -22.78 10.04
N ASP A 356 -30.86 -23.93 9.78
CA ASP A 356 -32.23 -24.20 10.13
C ASP A 356 -32.42 -24.26 11.67
N ASN A 357 -31.36 -24.63 12.42
CA ASN A 357 -31.38 -24.62 13.89
C ASN A 357 -31.56 -23.19 14.47
N LEU A 358 -31.30 -22.14 13.66
CA LEU A 358 -31.42 -20.75 14.11
C LEU A 358 -32.88 -20.25 14.14
N THR A 359 -33.83 -21.08 13.70
CA THR A 359 -35.27 -20.71 13.63
C THR A 359 -36.21 -21.86 13.98
N ASP A 360 -35.70 -22.93 14.59
CA ASP A 360 -36.49 -24.10 14.95
C ASP A 360 -37.23 -23.98 16.32
N GLY A 361 -36.97 -22.90 17.05
CA GLY A 361 -37.56 -22.65 18.36
C GLY A 361 -36.86 -23.39 19.50
N ILE A 362 -35.74 -24.06 19.25
CA ILE A 362 -35.07 -24.96 20.20
C ILE A 362 -33.67 -24.44 20.56
N THR A 363 -33.54 -23.85 21.75
CA THR A 363 -32.27 -23.22 22.17
C THR A 363 -31.12 -24.17 22.50
N ASN A 364 -31.36 -25.46 22.61
CA ASN A 364 -30.33 -26.47 22.80
C ASN A 364 -29.87 -27.13 21.48
N GLN A 365 -30.46 -26.76 20.37
CA GLN A 365 -29.93 -26.98 19.03
C GLN A 365 -29.18 -25.70 18.57
N TYR A 366 -27.96 -25.84 18.13
CA TYR A 366 -27.10 -24.68 17.86
C TYR A 366 -26.18 -24.92 16.70
N GLY A 367 -25.65 -23.82 16.19
CA GLY A 367 -24.55 -23.83 15.22
C GLY A 367 -23.31 -23.18 15.82
N TYR A 368 -22.15 -23.68 15.47
CA TYR A 368 -20.88 -23.03 15.77
C TYR A 368 -20.36 -22.26 14.57
N MET A 369 -20.16 -20.95 14.77
CA MET A 369 -19.47 -20.08 13.81
C MET A 369 -17.97 -20.18 14.03
N PRO A 370 -17.15 -20.11 12.94
CA PRO A 370 -15.69 -20.08 13.03
C PRO A 370 -15.19 -18.79 13.67
N GLU A 371 -13.94 -18.80 14.16
CA GLU A 371 -13.21 -17.61 14.62
C GLU A 371 -13.21 -16.51 13.53
N GLY A 372 -13.30 -15.26 13.97
CA GLY A 372 -13.35 -14.09 13.10
C GLY A 372 -14.77 -13.54 12.93
N THR A 373 -15.01 -12.86 11.83
CA THR A 373 -16.31 -12.25 11.54
C THR A 373 -17.18 -13.17 10.69
N THR A 374 -18.35 -13.53 11.19
CA THR A 374 -19.40 -14.22 10.42
C THR A 374 -20.60 -13.31 10.26
N THR A 375 -21.05 -13.15 9.03
CA THR A 375 -22.24 -12.34 8.70
C THR A 375 -23.46 -13.20 8.49
N LEU A 376 -24.52 -12.97 9.26
CA LEU A 376 -25.85 -13.49 9.03
C LEU A 376 -26.68 -12.44 8.29
N SER A 377 -27.11 -12.73 7.10
CA SER A 377 -28.01 -11.90 6.30
C SER A 377 -29.44 -12.40 6.44
N ILE A 378 -30.38 -11.48 6.62
CA ILE A 378 -31.82 -11.72 6.82
C ILE A 378 -32.59 -10.94 5.76
N ASP A 379 -33.40 -11.59 4.92
CA ASP A 379 -34.40 -10.94 4.04
C ASP A 379 -35.80 -11.11 4.68
N LEU A 380 -36.38 -10.01 5.11
CA LEU A 380 -37.73 -9.95 5.68
C LEU A 380 -38.85 -10.04 4.61
N LYS A 381 -38.47 -10.31 3.33
CA LYS A 381 -39.35 -10.35 2.15
C LYS A 381 -40.02 -9.02 1.84
N HIS A 382 -40.37 -8.24 2.85
CA HIS A 382 -41.01 -6.92 2.72
C HIS A 382 -40.37 -5.90 3.66
N ALA A 383 -40.48 -4.62 3.32
CA ALA A 383 -40.02 -3.53 4.18
C ALA A 383 -40.86 -3.50 5.48
N THR A 384 -40.26 -3.87 6.58
CA THR A 384 -40.88 -4.08 7.90
C THR A 384 -40.29 -3.14 8.94
N THR A 385 -41.13 -2.63 9.84
CA THR A 385 -40.62 -1.88 11.00
C THR A 385 -40.20 -2.87 12.09
N VAL A 386 -38.89 -2.95 12.31
CA VAL A 386 -38.28 -3.85 13.29
C VAL A 386 -38.22 -3.18 14.65
N LYS A 387 -38.79 -3.84 15.69
CA LYS A 387 -38.80 -3.39 17.09
C LYS A 387 -37.66 -3.96 17.92
N GLY A 388 -37.05 -5.04 17.45
CA GLY A 388 -35.91 -5.65 18.12
C GLY A 388 -35.63 -7.07 17.65
N LEU A 389 -34.58 -7.62 18.23
CA LEU A 389 -34.09 -8.98 17.99
C LEU A 389 -33.87 -9.69 19.33
N LYS A 390 -34.10 -11.00 19.36
CA LYS A 390 -33.57 -11.87 20.41
C LYS A 390 -32.58 -12.84 19.77
N ILE A 391 -31.40 -12.88 20.34
CA ILE A 391 -30.33 -13.74 19.84
C ILE A 391 -30.07 -14.80 20.92
N GLY A 392 -30.35 -16.05 20.56
CA GLY A 392 -30.14 -17.22 21.37
C GLY A 392 -28.74 -17.76 21.21
N MET A 393 -28.11 -18.13 22.31
CA MET A 393 -26.80 -18.76 22.34
C MET A 393 -26.83 -20.03 23.16
N TYR A 394 -26.09 -21.04 22.77
CA TYR A 394 -25.84 -22.20 23.61
C TYR A 394 -24.65 -21.93 24.51
N ILE A 395 -24.92 -21.95 25.84
CA ILE A 395 -23.91 -21.72 26.87
C ILE A 395 -23.47 -23.08 27.43
N LEU A 396 -22.23 -23.45 27.20
CA LEU A 396 -21.61 -24.63 27.75
C LEU A 396 -20.78 -24.24 28.98
N THR A 397 -21.23 -24.64 30.17
CA THR A 397 -20.54 -24.32 31.43
C THR A 397 -19.09 -24.76 31.41
N GLY A 398 -18.19 -23.82 31.68
CA GLY A 398 -16.73 -24.03 31.68
C GLY A 398 -16.03 -23.86 30.33
N PHE A 399 -16.79 -23.47 29.29
CA PHE A 399 -16.23 -23.15 27.96
C PHE A 399 -16.76 -21.82 27.43
N GLU A 400 -15.90 -20.95 26.96
CA GLU A 400 -16.28 -19.63 26.43
C GLU A 400 -16.67 -19.68 24.96
N TYR A 401 -17.39 -20.69 24.49
CA TYR A 401 -17.80 -20.85 23.08
C TYR A 401 -19.06 -20.04 22.75
N TYR A 402 -19.25 -18.87 23.32
CA TYR A 402 -20.33 -17.98 22.94
C TYR A 402 -19.83 -16.81 22.08
N THR A 403 -20.70 -16.35 21.22
CA THR A 403 -20.42 -15.16 20.38
C THR A 403 -20.30 -13.93 21.26
N LYS A 404 -19.22 -13.16 21.11
CA LYS A 404 -18.90 -12.04 22.03
C LYS A 404 -19.70 -10.78 21.71
N SER A 405 -19.95 -10.51 20.43
CA SER A 405 -20.60 -9.26 20.02
C SER A 405 -21.24 -9.35 18.65
N VAL A 406 -22.07 -8.35 18.33
CA VAL A 406 -22.72 -8.19 17.04
C VAL A 406 -22.77 -6.72 16.62
N LYS A 407 -22.60 -6.44 15.33
CA LYS A 407 -22.95 -5.18 14.66
C LYS A 407 -24.15 -5.40 13.76
N ILE A 408 -25.08 -4.45 13.73
CA ILE A 408 -26.33 -4.55 12.97
C ILE A 408 -26.34 -3.51 11.87
N PHE A 409 -26.61 -3.97 10.65
CA PHE A 409 -26.79 -3.14 9.49
C PHE A 409 -28.19 -3.37 8.92
N GLY A 410 -28.76 -2.34 8.32
CA GLY A 410 -30.06 -2.42 7.65
C GLY A 410 -30.00 -1.90 6.23
N SER A 411 -30.88 -2.46 5.38
CA SER A 411 -31.04 -2.01 4.00
C SER A 411 -32.50 -2.12 3.55
N THR A 412 -32.92 -1.26 2.64
CA THR A 412 -34.22 -1.35 1.98
C THR A 412 -34.16 -2.04 0.62
N ASP A 413 -32.98 -2.07 0.00
CA ASP A 413 -32.77 -2.56 -1.38
C ASP A 413 -31.76 -3.72 -1.49
N GLY A 414 -31.12 -4.09 -0.37
CA GLY A 414 -30.08 -5.11 -0.31
C GLY A 414 -28.75 -4.70 -0.92
N LYS A 415 -28.59 -3.47 -1.39
CA LYS A 415 -27.38 -2.94 -2.03
C LYS A 415 -26.68 -1.92 -1.15
N LYS A 416 -27.41 -0.90 -0.70
CA LYS A 416 -26.87 0.11 0.23
C LYS A 416 -27.21 -0.29 1.65
N TRP A 417 -26.17 -0.49 2.47
CA TRP A 417 -26.26 -0.89 3.86
C TRP A 417 -25.93 0.28 4.78
N LEU A 418 -26.75 0.50 5.80
CA LEU A 418 -26.55 1.52 6.80
C LEU A 418 -26.23 0.85 8.15
N PRO A 419 -25.18 1.27 8.86
CA PRO A 419 -24.93 0.79 10.21
C PRO A 419 -26.03 1.31 11.15
N LEU A 420 -26.67 0.40 11.87
CA LEU A 420 -27.80 0.68 12.78
C LEU A 420 -27.45 0.47 14.26
N SER A 421 -26.28 -0.09 14.54
CA SER A 421 -25.76 -0.23 15.90
C SER A 421 -24.26 -0.01 15.93
N GLU A 422 -23.73 0.32 17.10
CA GLU A 422 -22.35 0.04 17.44
C GLU A 422 -22.15 -1.46 17.61
N GLU A 423 -20.95 -1.85 18.00
CA GLU A 423 -20.70 -3.21 18.46
C GLU A 423 -21.45 -3.44 19.79
N ILE A 424 -22.45 -4.31 19.75
CA ILE A 424 -23.25 -4.69 20.90
C ILE A 424 -22.59 -5.91 21.54
N ASN A 425 -22.01 -5.75 22.71
CA ASN A 425 -21.45 -6.86 23.47
C ASN A 425 -22.54 -7.73 24.05
N PHE A 426 -22.40 -9.03 23.85
CA PHE A 426 -23.30 -10.02 24.46
C PHE A 426 -22.86 -10.37 25.86
N GLN A 427 -23.87 -10.76 26.67
CA GLN A 427 -23.65 -11.34 27.97
C GLN A 427 -23.67 -12.87 27.86
N GLU A 428 -22.96 -13.56 28.74
CA GLU A 428 -22.98 -15.02 28.85
C GLU A 428 -24.33 -15.49 29.42
N GLN A 429 -25.32 -15.51 28.54
CA GLN A 429 -26.68 -15.93 28.83
C GLN A 429 -27.36 -16.50 27.58
N THR A 430 -28.33 -17.37 27.78
CA THR A 430 -29.05 -18.05 26.68
C THR A 430 -29.69 -17.08 25.69
N TRP A 431 -30.21 -15.94 26.17
CA TRP A 431 -30.87 -14.96 25.33
C TRP A 431 -30.28 -13.57 25.52
N ASN A 432 -29.84 -12.97 24.46
CA ASN A 432 -29.46 -11.56 24.40
C ASN A 432 -30.55 -10.78 23.66
N ASN A 433 -31.15 -9.82 24.36
CA ASN A 433 -32.17 -8.96 23.77
C ASN A 433 -31.56 -7.69 23.21
N ILE A 434 -31.98 -7.32 22.02
CA ILE A 434 -31.58 -6.12 21.33
C ILE A 434 -32.83 -5.35 20.94
N ASN A 435 -33.05 -4.20 21.54
CA ASN A 435 -34.26 -3.41 21.31
C ASN A 435 -33.99 -2.24 20.36
N ALA A 436 -34.95 -1.96 19.50
CA ALA A 436 -34.92 -0.75 18.71
C ALA A 436 -35.19 0.47 19.61
N THR A 437 -34.33 1.46 19.54
CA THR A 437 -34.44 2.75 20.25
C THR A 437 -35.34 3.75 19.51
N LYS A 438 -35.63 3.47 18.24
CA LYS A 438 -36.54 4.23 17.36
C LYS A 438 -37.16 3.33 16.28
N ASN A 439 -38.05 3.89 15.47
CA ASN A 439 -38.64 3.15 14.37
C ASN A 439 -37.61 2.87 13.27
N VAL A 440 -37.31 1.61 13.03
CA VAL A 440 -36.39 1.15 11.99
C VAL A 440 -37.16 0.38 10.93
N LYS A 441 -37.34 0.98 9.74
CA LYS A 441 -38.02 0.33 8.62
C LYS A 441 -36.99 -0.17 7.60
N VAL A 442 -36.85 -1.49 7.51
CA VAL A 442 -35.89 -2.17 6.64
C VAL A 442 -36.54 -3.39 5.98
N ARG A 443 -36.00 -3.84 4.86
CA ARG A 443 -36.29 -5.15 4.30
C ARG A 443 -35.19 -6.15 4.62
N TYR A 444 -33.95 -5.68 4.63
CA TYR A 444 -32.80 -6.55 4.87
C TYR A 444 -32.09 -6.13 6.16
N LEU A 445 -31.69 -7.11 6.93
CA LEU A 445 -30.78 -6.94 8.05
C LEU A 445 -29.52 -7.76 7.82
N LYS A 446 -28.42 -7.24 8.34
CA LYS A 446 -27.13 -7.92 8.36
C LYS A 446 -26.62 -7.88 9.79
N LEU A 447 -26.33 -9.05 10.36
CA LEU A 447 -25.77 -9.19 11.70
C LEU A 447 -24.33 -9.69 11.54
N GLU A 448 -23.35 -8.84 11.82
CA GLU A 448 -21.93 -9.20 11.80
C GLU A 448 -21.52 -9.63 13.21
N PHE A 449 -21.40 -10.93 13.41
CA PHE A 449 -20.96 -11.53 14.65
C PHE A 449 -19.43 -11.57 14.71
N ASN A 450 -18.88 -11.15 15.85
CA ASN A 450 -17.46 -11.27 16.16
C ASN A 450 -17.22 -12.45 17.09
N VAL A 451 -16.50 -13.44 16.60
CA VAL A 451 -16.09 -14.64 17.34
C VAL A 451 -14.61 -14.50 17.65
N GLN A 452 -14.27 -14.19 18.89
CA GLN A 452 -12.89 -13.94 19.33
C GLN A 452 -12.11 -15.20 19.67
N ASP A 453 -12.85 -16.26 20.09
CA ASP A 453 -12.31 -17.55 20.44
C ASP A 453 -12.54 -18.55 19.30
N TYR A 454 -12.01 -19.74 19.43
CA TYR A 454 -12.05 -20.81 18.43
C TYR A 454 -13.43 -21.04 17.78
N LEU A 455 -14.52 -20.94 18.57
CA LEU A 455 -15.90 -21.13 18.11
C LEU A 455 -16.84 -20.15 18.81
N GLY A 456 -17.85 -19.67 18.09
CA GLY A 456 -18.95 -18.89 18.65
C GLY A 456 -20.29 -19.61 18.46
N SER A 457 -21.03 -19.88 19.55
CA SER A 457 -22.35 -20.51 19.47
C SER A 457 -23.42 -19.52 19.04
N LEU A 458 -24.34 -19.97 18.21
CA LEU A 458 -25.59 -19.31 17.87
C LEU A 458 -26.71 -20.38 17.85
N SER A 459 -27.81 -20.21 18.59
CA SER A 459 -28.82 -21.22 18.66
C SER A 459 -30.19 -20.79 18.10
N GLU A 460 -30.52 -19.50 18.19
CA GLU A 460 -31.84 -19.03 17.77
C GLU A 460 -31.83 -17.54 17.41
N ILE A 461 -32.59 -17.16 16.42
CA ILE A 461 -32.82 -15.75 16.03
C ILE A 461 -34.32 -15.50 15.99
N LYS A 462 -34.78 -14.54 16.79
CA LYS A 462 -36.17 -14.05 16.79
C LYS A 462 -36.19 -12.58 16.44
N ILE A 463 -37.11 -12.20 15.56
CA ILE A 463 -37.25 -10.83 15.03
C ILE A 463 -38.66 -10.33 15.41
N PHE A 464 -38.75 -9.11 15.93
CA PHE A 464 -40.01 -8.50 16.41
C PHE A 464 -40.37 -7.28 15.55
N LYS A 465 -41.70 -7.17 15.17
CA LYS A 465 -42.28 -6.05 14.42
C LYS A 465 -43.38 -5.34 15.18
#